data_6fd5a7ba9e63161e69352324e486cfac
#
_entry.id   6fd5a7ba9e63161e69352324e486cfac
#
_cell.length_a   1.000
_cell.length_b   1.000
_cell.length_c   1.000
_cell.angle_alpha   90.00
_cell.angle_beta   90.00
_cell.angle_gamma   90.00
#
_symmetry.space_group_name_H-M   'P 1'
#
loop_
_entity.id
_entity.type
_entity.pdbx_description
1 polymer ?
#
loop_
_entity_poly.entity_id
_entity_poly.type
_entity_poly.pdbx_seq_one_letter_code
_entity_poly.pdbx_strand_id
1 'polypeptide(L)'
;MIADFAAYPAWTGEVKEIEVLETAENGRAAQVRLVLDAGAIRDEHVLAYTWDGDRECGWTLVRSQMLRSLDGSYTLAPLGADRTEVTYQLAVDVKIPMLGMIKRKAEKVIIDRALAGLKKRVEDTAADKAL
;
A
#
# COMPACT_ATOMS: atom_id res chain seq x y z
N MET A 1 -9.37 -7.12 1.50
CA MET A 1 -8.97 -6.37 0.28
C MET A 1 -7.53 -5.90 0.34
N ILE A 2 -7.10 -5.27 1.41
CA ILE A 2 -5.68 -4.84 1.57
C ILE A 2 -4.73 -6.04 1.55
N ALA A 3 -5.14 -7.22 2.01
CA ALA A 3 -4.34 -8.44 1.99
C ALA A 3 -4.35 -9.17 0.63
N ASP A 4 -5.21 -8.76 -0.31
CA ASP A 4 -5.27 -9.33 -1.66
C ASP A 4 -4.30 -8.59 -2.58
N PHE A 5 -3.04 -8.95 -2.51
CA PHE A 5 -1.96 -8.26 -3.22
C PHE A 5 -2.08 -8.40 -4.74
N ALA A 6 -2.52 -9.54 -5.24
CA ALA A 6 -2.65 -9.76 -6.68
C ALA A 6 -3.63 -8.77 -7.34
N ALA A 7 -4.59 -8.24 -6.59
CA ALA A 7 -5.58 -7.29 -7.09
C ALA A 7 -5.14 -5.83 -7.02
N TYR A 8 -4.00 -5.51 -6.36
CA TYR A 8 -3.55 -4.13 -6.17
C TYR A 8 -3.49 -3.31 -7.47
N PRO A 9 -2.91 -3.80 -8.57
CA PRO A 9 -2.87 -3.01 -9.80
C PRO A 9 -4.26 -2.63 -10.33
N ALA A 10 -5.30 -3.35 -9.95
CA ALA A 10 -6.67 -3.09 -10.41
C ALA A 10 -7.31 -1.90 -9.68
N TRP A 11 -6.85 -1.55 -8.46
CA TRP A 11 -7.45 -0.46 -7.68
C TRP A 11 -6.48 0.65 -7.26
N THR A 12 -5.18 0.46 -7.45
CA THR A 12 -4.19 1.53 -7.26
C THR A 12 -3.20 1.54 -8.43
N GLY A 13 -3.32 2.56 -9.28
CA GLY A 13 -2.58 2.64 -10.55
C GLY A 13 -1.08 2.85 -10.39
N GLU A 14 -0.60 3.27 -9.21
CA GLU A 14 0.81 3.46 -8.92
C GLU A 14 1.54 2.13 -8.75
N VAL A 15 0.84 1.06 -8.38
CA VAL A 15 1.41 -0.29 -8.30
C VAL A 15 1.24 -0.97 -9.65
N LYS A 16 2.32 -1.15 -10.38
CA LYS A 16 2.31 -1.75 -11.73
C LYS A 16 2.43 -3.27 -11.72
N GLU A 17 3.25 -3.79 -10.81
CA GLU A 17 3.43 -5.23 -10.61
C GLU A 17 3.54 -5.51 -9.12
N ILE A 18 3.08 -6.69 -8.70
CA ILE A 18 3.17 -7.12 -7.32
C ILE A 18 3.28 -8.64 -7.25
N GLU A 19 4.14 -9.13 -6.35
CA GLU A 19 4.38 -10.56 -6.17
C GLU A 19 4.64 -10.84 -4.69
N VAL A 20 3.92 -11.82 -4.13
CA VAL A 20 4.15 -12.29 -2.76
C VAL A 20 5.34 -13.25 -2.77
N LEU A 21 6.43 -12.89 -2.11
CA LEU A 21 7.66 -13.68 -2.05
C LEU A 21 7.68 -14.66 -0.88
N GLU A 22 7.06 -14.30 0.23
CA GLU A 22 7.05 -15.10 1.45
C GLU A 22 5.71 -14.92 2.16
N THR A 23 5.17 -16.02 2.68
CA THR A 23 3.90 -16.04 3.40
C THR A 23 4.16 -16.43 4.86
N ALA A 24 3.55 -15.69 5.80
CA ALA A 24 3.64 -15.95 7.23
C ALA A 24 2.73 -17.12 7.64
N GLU A 25 2.88 -17.60 8.89
CA GLU A 25 2.08 -18.70 9.44
C GLU A 25 0.57 -18.43 9.40
N ASN A 26 0.17 -17.15 9.54
CA ASN A 26 -1.24 -16.76 9.47
C ASN A 26 -1.82 -16.75 8.04
N GLY A 27 -1.07 -17.17 7.04
CA GLY A 27 -1.49 -17.18 5.64
C GLY A 27 -1.35 -15.84 4.92
N ARG A 28 -0.98 -14.78 5.62
CA ARG A 28 -0.79 -13.45 5.02
C ARG A 28 0.64 -13.25 4.56
N ALA A 29 0.83 -12.33 3.60
CA ALA A 29 2.16 -12.06 3.04
C ALA A 29 3.13 -11.54 4.11
N ALA A 30 4.33 -12.09 4.16
CA ALA A 30 5.43 -11.61 4.98
C ALA A 30 6.39 -10.75 4.18
N GLN A 31 6.63 -11.07 2.91
CA GLN A 31 7.43 -10.26 2.00
C GLN A 31 6.76 -10.15 0.64
N VAL A 32 6.79 -8.94 0.09
CA VAL A 32 6.16 -8.61 -1.19
C VAL A 32 7.13 -7.81 -2.05
N ARG A 33 7.30 -8.25 -3.31
CA ARG A 33 8.00 -7.47 -4.33
C ARG A 33 6.95 -6.66 -5.10
N LEU A 34 7.23 -5.41 -5.32
CA LEU A 34 6.35 -4.59 -6.16
C LEU A 34 7.13 -3.61 -7.03
N VAL A 35 6.51 -3.22 -8.13
CA VAL A 35 6.98 -2.14 -9.00
C VAL A 35 6.02 -0.97 -8.82
N LEU A 36 6.56 0.14 -8.33
CA LEU A 36 5.83 1.37 -8.07
C LEU A 36 6.18 2.43 -9.10
N ASP A 37 5.17 3.12 -9.61
CA ASP A 37 5.33 4.30 -10.44
C ASP A 37 4.38 5.39 -9.93
N ALA A 38 4.94 6.33 -9.19
CA ALA A 38 4.22 7.47 -8.63
C ALA A 38 4.79 8.79 -9.17
N GLY A 39 5.17 8.80 -10.44
CA GLY A 39 5.75 9.96 -11.12
C GLY A 39 7.22 10.16 -10.78
N ALA A 40 7.52 10.95 -9.74
CA ALA A 40 8.89 11.21 -9.31
C ALA A 40 9.59 9.99 -8.70
N ILE A 41 8.82 9.03 -8.18
CA ILE A 41 9.34 7.79 -7.60
C ILE A 41 8.91 6.61 -8.47
N ARG A 42 9.89 5.99 -9.13
CA ARG A 42 9.71 4.78 -9.92
C ARG A 42 10.73 3.76 -9.43
N ASP A 43 10.26 2.66 -8.88
CA ASP A 43 11.17 1.70 -8.28
C ASP A 43 10.58 0.31 -8.20
N GLU A 44 11.45 -0.68 -8.30
CA GLU A 44 11.17 -2.04 -7.90
C GLU A 44 11.75 -2.25 -6.52
N HIS A 45 10.93 -2.66 -5.56
CA HIS A 45 11.38 -2.87 -4.20
C HIS A 45 10.67 -4.03 -3.53
N VAL A 46 11.27 -4.50 -2.44
CA VAL A 46 10.72 -5.56 -1.60
C VAL A 46 10.39 -4.99 -0.23
N LEU A 47 9.20 -5.28 0.24
CA LEU A 47 8.69 -4.83 1.53
C LEU A 47 8.46 -6.04 2.45
N ALA A 48 8.79 -5.86 3.73
CA ALA A 48 8.43 -6.81 4.78
C ALA A 48 7.15 -6.31 5.46
N TYR A 49 6.16 -7.19 5.58
CA TYR A 49 4.85 -6.87 6.15
C TYR A 49 4.68 -7.44 7.54
N THR A 50 4.00 -6.68 8.39
CA THR A 50 3.53 -7.12 9.70
C THR A 50 2.03 -6.88 9.78
N TRP A 51 1.32 -7.79 10.47
CA TRP A 51 -0.14 -7.78 10.55
C TRP A 51 -0.58 -7.86 12.01
N ASP A 52 -1.56 -7.04 12.40
CA ASP A 52 -2.26 -7.14 13.69
C ASP A 52 -3.73 -7.42 13.40
N GLY A 53 -4.06 -8.70 13.19
CA GLY A 53 -5.40 -9.12 12.82
C GLY A 53 -5.91 -8.40 11.58
N ASP A 54 -7.14 -7.92 11.64
CA ASP A 54 -7.76 -7.11 10.58
C ASP A 54 -7.73 -5.61 10.89
N ARG A 55 -6.99 -5.19 11.94
CA ARG A 55 -6.97 -3.81 12.42
C ARG A 55 -5.82 -3.00 11.86
N GLU A 56 -4.67 -3.62 11.64
CA GLU A 56 -3.48 -2.91 11.21
C GLU A 56 -2.58 -3.78 10.35
N CYS A 57 -2.01 -3.20 9.30
CA CYS A 57 -0.87 -3.78 8.63
C CYS A 57 0.19 -2.72 8.40
N GLY A 58 1.45 -3.08 8.64
CA GLY A 58 2.58 -2.21 8.41
C GLY A 58 3.58 -2.87 7.47
N TRP A 59 4.43 -2.05 6.85
CA TRP A 59 5.50 -2.55 6.00
C TRP A 59 6.72 -1.68 6.10
N THR A 60 7.89 -2.31 5.93
CA THR A 60 9.19 -1.66 5.90
C THR A 60 9.99 -2.14 4.70
N LEU A 61 10.94 -1.32 4.25
CA LEU A 61 11.77 -1.63 3.09
C LEU A 61 12.78 -2.74 3.42
N VAL A 62 12.82 -3.77 2.58
CA VAL A 62 13.86 -4.81 2.63
C VAL A 62 14.99 -4.45 1.67
N ARG A 63 14.67 -4.10 0.43
CA ARG A 63 15.64 -3.69 -0.57
C ARG A 63 14.99 -2.82 -1.64
N SER A 64 15.79 -1.92 -2.22
CA SER A 64 15.40 -1.05 -3.32
C SER A 64 16.65 -0.50 -4.00
N GLN A 65 16.51 -0.11 -5.27
CA GLN A 65 17.58 0.60 -5.98
C GLN A 65 17.53 2.11 -5.70
N MET A 66 16.34 2.67 -5.62
CA MET A 66 16.11 4.11 -5.49
C MET A 66 15.90 4.57 -4.05
N LEU A 67 15.27 3.73 -3.21
CA LEU A 67 14.85 4.11 -1.87
C LEU A 67 15.89 3.71 -0.82
N ARG A 68 16.09 4.57 0.18
CA ARG A 68 16.88 4.29 1.39
C ARG A 68 16.00 3.69 2.47
N SER A 69 14.80 4.22 2.62
CA SER A 69 13.80 3.70 3.56
C SER A 69 12.40 3.92 3.02
N LEU A 70 11.50 3.06 3.43
CA LEU A 70 10.07 3.20 3.20
C LEU A 70 9.36 2.52 4.34
N ASP A 71 8.55 3.28 5.07
CA ASP A 71 7.72 2.78 6.16
C ASP A 71 6.29 3.21 5.92
N GLY A 72 5.37 2.26 5.97
CA GLY A 72 3.96 2.55 5.74
C GLY A 72 3.06 1.70 6.61
N SER A 73 1.83 2.13 6.73
CA SER A 73 0.81 1.37 7.46
C SER A 73 -0.60 1.72 7.03
N TYR A 74 -1.48 0.73 7.13
CA TYR A 74 -2.93 0.93 7.17
C TYR A 74 -3.44 0.63 8.57
N THR A 75 -4.25 1.51 9.12
CA THR A 75 -4.98 1.28 10.36
C THR A 75 -6.47 1.30 10.05
N LEU A 76 -7.19 0.27 10.50
CA LEU A 76 -8.60 0.09 10.21
C LEU A 76 -9.39 0.16 11.51
N ALA A 77 -10.33 1.09 11.59
CA ALA A 77 -11.19 1.28 12.76
C ALA A 77 -12.67 1.20 12.35
N PRO A 78 -13.43 0.24 12.88
CA PRO A 78 -14.84 0.14 12.55
C PRO A 78 -15.61 1.34 13.11
N LEU A 79 -16.47 1.94 12.25
CA LEU A 79 -17.35 3.07 12.61
C LEU A 79 -18.81 2.62 12.74
N GLY A 80 -19.05 1.33 12.84
CA GLY A 80 -20.37 0.70 12.86
C GLY A 80 -20.33 -0.58 12.04
N ALA A 81 -21.50 -1.19 11.79
CA ALA A 81 -21.57 -2.47 11.09
C ALA A 81 -21.11 -2.40 9.63
N ASP A 82 -21.34 -1.26 8.95
CA ASP A 82 -21.16 -1.11 7.51
C ASP A 82 -20.07 -0.11 7.12
N ARG A 83 -19.32 0.42 8.10
CA ARG A 83 -18.34 1.49 7.84
C ARG A 83 -17.04 1.20 8.57
N THR A 84 -15.93 1.50 7.87
CA THR A 84 -14.58 1.38 8.42
C THR A 84 -13.79 2.65 8.08
N GLU A 85 -13.17 3.24 9.10
CA GLU A 85 -12.21 4.31 8.90
C GLU A 85 -10.86 3.69 8.56
N VAL A 86 -10.27 4.11 7.44
CA VAL A 86 -8.96 3.66 6.99
C VAL A 86 -7.98 4.82 7.11
N THR A 87 -6.92 4.61 7.87
CA THR A 87 -5.82 5.58 7.98
C THR A 87 -4.58 5.00 7.32
N TYR A 88 -4.02 5.74 6.37
CA TYR A 88 -2.79 5.39 5.66
C TYR A 88 -1.68 6.34 6.07
N GLN A 89 -0.55 5.80 6.51
CA GLN A 89 0.65 6.56 6.81
C GLN A 89 1.80 6.07 5.93
N LEU A 90 2.60 6.99 5.42
CA LEU A 90 3.73 6.67 4.55
C LEU A 90 4.87 7.65 4.80
N ALA A 91 6.07 7.11 5.01
CA ALA A 91 7.31 7.86 5.06
C ALA A 91 8.32 7.22 4.12
N VAL A 92 8.90 8.03 3.23
CA VAL A 92 9.84 7.58 2.20
C VAL A 92 11.11 8.41 2.29
N ASP A 93 12.28 7.76 2.16
CA ASP A 93 13.56 8.42 1.96
C ASP A 93 14.24 7.81 0.74
N VAL A 94 14.87 8.66 -0.07
CA VAL A 94 15.51 8.27 -1.33
C VAL A 94 17.03 8.36 -1.24
N LYS A 95 17.73 7.47 -1.96
CA LYS A 95 19.20 7.45 -1.99
C LYS A 95 19.78 8.66 -2.73
N ILE A 96 19.06 9.15 -3.74
CA ILE A 96 19.44 10.31 -4.52
C ILE A 96 18.75 11.53 -3.89
N PRO A 97 19.47 12.63 -3.59
CA PRO A 97 18.85 13.83 -3.04
C PRO A 97 17.72 14.32 -3.93
N MET A 98 16.57 14.59 -3.31
CA MET A 98 15.37 15.08 -3.97
C MET A 98 14.85 16.28 -3.18
N LEU A 99 14.36 17.31 -3.89
CA LEU A 99 13.73 18.45 -3.20
C LEU A 99 12.60 17.94 -2.30
N GLY A 100 12.56 18.40 -1.06
CA GLY A 100 11.55 17.96 -0.09
C GLY A 100 10.12 18.17 -0.57
N MET A 101 9.88 19.21 -1.38
CA MET A 101 8.59 19.48 -2.00
C MET A 101 8.19 18.36 -2.99
N ILE A 102 9.11 17.89 -3.83
CA ILE A 102 8.87 16.83 -4.81
C ILE A 102 8.60 15.51 -4.09
N LYS A 103 9.39 15.20 -3.05
CA LYS A 103 9.21 14.00 -2.23
C LYS A 103 7.84 13.98 -1.55
N ARG A 104 7.43 15.09 -0.93
CA ARG A 104 6.12 15.20 -0.28
C ARG A 104 4.98 15.08 -1.27
N LYS A 105 5.14 15.62 -2.48
CA LYS A 105 4.14 15.48 -3.54
C LYS A 105 3.98 14.02 -3.96
N ALA A 106 5.08 13.28 -4.12
CA ALA A 106 5.04 11.88 -4.48
C ALA A 106 4.36 11.04 -3.39
N GLU A 107 4.71 11.27 -2.12
CA GLU A 107 4.08 10.61 -0.97
C GLU A 107 2.57 10.89 -0.94
N LYS A 108 2.16 12.15 -1.14
CA LYS A 108 0.76 12.54 -1.17
C LYS A 108 0.00 11.85 -2.31
N VAL A 109 0.58 11.78 -3.51
CA VAL A 109 -0.04 11.10 -4.66
C VAL A 109 -0.26 9.62 -4.35
N ILE A 110 0.72 8.94 -3.77
CA ILE A 110 0.61 7.53 -3.41
C ILE A 110 -0.55 7.33 -2.41
N ILE A 111 -0.57 8.13 -1.35
CA ILE A 111 -1.59 8.03 -0.29
C ILE A 111 -2.98 8.35 -0.85
N ASP A 112 -3.14 9.49 -1.52
CA ASP A 112 -4.45 9.94 -1.99
C ASP A 112 -5.05 8.96 -3.00
N ARG A 113 -4.24 8.47 -3.93
CA ARG A 113 -4.72 7.53 -4.96
C ARG A 113 -4.98 6.14 -4.40
N ALA A 114 -4.16 5.69 -3.45
CA ALA A 114 -4.40 4.40 -2.79
C ALA A 114 -5.70 4.43 -2.00
N LEU A 115 -5.95 5.49 -1.23
CA LEU A 115 -7.19 5.61 -0.45
C LEU A 115 -8.42 5.76 -1.35
N ALA A 116 -8.35 6.59 -2.40
CA ALA A 116 -9.45 6.76 -3.34
C ALA A 116 -9.75 5.46 -4.09
N GLY A 117 -8.72 4.76 -4.54
CA GLY A 117 -8.87 3.47 -5.22
C GLY A 117 -9.44 2.39 -4.31
N LEU A 118 -8.97 2.32 -3.07
CA LEU A 118 -9.47 1.37 -2.08
C LEU A 118 -10.96 1.62 -1.78
N LYS A 119 -11.35 2.87 -1.54
CA LYS A 119 -12.73 3.26 -1.30
C LYS A 119 -13.63 2.83 -2.46
N LYS A 120 -13.24 3.18 -3.69
CA LYS A 120 -13.99 2.82 -4.89
C LYS A 120 -14.11 1.31 -5.03
N ARG A 121 -13.02 0.56 -4.84
CA ARG A 121 -13.02 -0.90 -4.96
C ARG A 121 -13.96 -1.56 -3.95
N VAL A 122 -13.92 -1.11 -2.69
CA VAL A 122 -14.80 -1.62 -1.63
C VAL A 122 -16.27 -1.35 -1.95
N GLU A 123 -16.60 -0.12 -2.36
CA GLU A 123 -17.97 0.28 -2.68
C GLU A 123 -18.51 -0.46 -3.91
N ASP A 124 -17.70 -0.59 -4.97
CA ASP A 124 -18.07 -1.32 -6.18
C ASP A 124 -18.30 -2.81 -5.88
N THR A 125 -17.44 -3.43 -5.08
CA THR A 125 -17.59 -4.84 -4.69
C THR A 125 -18.83 -5.06 -3.84
N ALA A 126 -19.13 -4.15 -2.92
CA ALA A 126 -20.35 -4.22 -2.10
C ALA A 126 -21.61 -4.05 -2.95
N ALA A 127 -21.59 -3.14 -3.93
CA ALA A 127 -22.71 -2.94 -4.87
C ALA A 127 -22.95 -4.22 -5.72
N ASP A 128 -21.89 -4.85 -6.22
CA ASP A 128 -21.98 -6.10 -6.98
C ASP A 128 -22.58 -7.23 -6.14
N LYS A 129 -22.24 -7.31 -4.87
CA LYS A 129 -22.78 -8.31 -3.94
C LYS A 129 -24.25 -8.06 -3.60
N ALA A 130 -24.69 -6.80 -3.65
CA ALA A 130 -26.07 -6.41 -3.36
C ALA A 130 -27.03 -6.74 -4.50
N LEU A 131 -26.52 -6.97 -5.69
CA LEU A 131 -27.30 -7.38 -6.86
C LEU A 131 -27.50 -8.88 -6.85
#